data_39b0b062597b0d29cce4c5f443302847
#
_entry.id   39b0b062597b0d29cce4c5f443302847
#
_cell.length_a   1.000
_cell.length_b   1.000
_cell.length_c   1.000
_cell.angle_alpha   90.00
_cell.angle_beta   90.00
_cell.angle_gamma   90.00
#
_symmetry.space_group_name_H-M   'P 1'
#
loop_
_entity.id
_entity.type
_entity.pdbx_description
1 polymer ?
#
loop_
_entity_poly.entity_id
_entity_poly.type
_entity_poly.pdbx_seq_one_letter_code
_entity_poly.pdbx_strand_id
1 'polypeptide(L)'
;MIKQFFKDRDCSTMVRPVENERDLQRLQSLPDSEFRPEFKAQVTNLRNRIYKRTRPKMLNGKALTGEMLLELCMAYTDAINTGSVPNIQTAWSYVCQNECQRAINGCIKAYED
;
A
#
# COMPACT_ATOMS: atom_id res chain seq x y z
N MET A 1 -17.35 -15.38 1.17
CA MET A 1 -15.96 -15.29 1.66
C MET A 1 -15.33 -13.91 1.42
N ILE A 2 -15.17 -13.40 0.17
CA ILE A 2 -14.56 -12.07 -0.12
C ILE A 2 -15.26 -10.91 0.64
N LYS A 3 -16.59 -10.94 0.73
CA LYS A 3 -17.38 -9.90 1.41
C LYS A 3 -17.09 -9.77 2.92
N GLN A 4 -16.61 -10.82 3.56
CA GLN A 4 -16.27 -10.81 4.98
C GLN A 4 -14.93 -10.10 5.25
N PHE A 5 -13.96 -10.28 4.33
CA PHE A 5 -12.63 -9.69 4.47
C PHE A 5 -12.57 -8.24 3.99
N PHE A 6 -13.31 -7.92 2.93
CA PHE A 6 -13.34 -6.59 2.33
C PHE A 6 -14.71 -5.95 2.58
N LYS A 7 -14.87 -5.33 3.73
CA LYS A 7 -16.12 -4.68 4.14
C LYS A 7 -16.36 -3.40 3.32
N ASP A 8 -15.32 -2.57 3.18
CA ASP A 8 -15.36 -1.36 2.38
C ASP A 8 -14.99 -1.69 0.94
N ARG A 9 -15.97 -1.55 0.05
CA ARG A 9 -15.81 -1.80 -1.38
C ARG A 9 -16.41 -0.66 -2.16
N ASP A 10 -15.80 -0.37 -3.27
CA ASP A 10 -16.29 0.62 -4.21
C ASP A 10 -16.14 0.12 -5.65
N CYS A 11 -16.89 0.70 -6.55
CA CYS A 11 -16.82 0.38 -7.97
C CYS A 11 -16.56 1.68 -8.75
N SER A 12 -15.58 1.64 -9.62
CA SER A 12 -15.32 2.69 -10.60
C SER A 12 -15.33 2.07 -11.98
N THR A 13 -16.22 2.55 -12.83
CA THR A 13 -16.24 2.19 -14.24
C THR A 13 -15.34 3.14 -15.01
N MET A 14 -14.68 2.62 -16.04
CA MET A 14 -13.85 3.41 -16.94
C MET A 14 -14.16 3.06 -18.38
N VAL A 15 -14.15 4.07 -19.26
CA VAL A 15 -14.15 3.84 -20.70
C VAL A 15 -12.79 3.34 -21.14
N ARG A 16 -12.70 2.78 -22.33
CA ARG A 16 -11.41 2.39 -22.91
C ARG A 16 -10.50 3.61 -23.05
N PRO A 17 -9.19 3.45 -22.78
CA PRO A 17 -8.24 4.57 -22.82
C PRO A 17 -8.09 5.18 -24.21
N VAL A 18 -8.19 4.37 -25.27
CA VAL A 18 -8.00 4.77 -26.67
C VAL A 18 -9.13 4.22 -27.54
N GLU A 19 -9.32 4.83 -28.71
CA GLU A 19 -10.34 4.40 -29.67
C GLU A 19 -9.88 3.12 -30.41
N ASN A 20 -8.61 3.10 -30.84
CA ASN A 20 -8.06 2.01 -31.64
C ASN A 20 -7.64 0.86 -30.73
N GLU A 21 -8.15 -0.33 -30.98
CA GLU A 21 -7.88 -1.53 -30.20
C GLU A 21 -6.40 -1.98 -30.26
N ARG A 22 -5.71 -1.74 -31.37
CA ARG A 22 -4.27 -2.04 -31.51
C ARG A 22 -3.40 -1.23 -30.53
N ASP A 23 -3.83 -0.05 -30.17
CA ASP A 23 -3.11 0.85 -29.28
C ASP A 23 -3.23 0.43 -27.81
N LEU A 24 -4.19 -0.46 -27.47
CA LEU A 24 -4.31 -1.02 -26.14
C LEU A 24 -3.08 -1.84 -25.69
N GLN A 25 -2.36 -2.42 -26.66
CA GLN A 25 -1.16 -3.21 -26.35
C GLN A 25 0.09 -2.35 -26.13
N ARG A 26 0.06 -1.06 -26.45
CA ARG A 26 1.19 -0.16 -26.39
C ARG A 26 0.90 1.16 -25.66
N LEU A 27 -0.02 1.14 -24.71
CA LEU A 27 -0.45 2.34 -23.98
C LEU A 27 0.72 3.13 -23.34
N GLN A 28 1.77 2.42 -22.92
CA GLN A 28 2.94 3.07 -22.29
C GLN A 28 3.76 3.95 -23.24
N SER A 29 3.68 3.69 -24.53
CA SER A 29 4.43 4.44 -25.56
C SER A 29 3.60 5.53 -26.24
N LEU A 30 2.31 5.64 -25.93
CA LEU A 30 1.44 6.63 -26.53
C LEU A 30 1.58 7.99 -25.84
N PRO A 31 1.56 9.08 -26.62
CA PRO A 31 1.51 10.42 -26.05
C PRO A 31 0.15 10.66 -25.36
N ASP A 32 0.13 11.55 -24.39
CA ASP A 32 -1.07 11.87 -23.60
C ASP A 32 -2.25 12.38 -24.46
N SER A 33 -1.96 12.97 -25.61
CA SER A 33 -2.97 13.45 -26.58
C SER A 33 -3.82 12.35 -27.21
N GLU A 34 -3.30 11.12 -27.27
CA GLU A 34 -4.01 9.98 -27.85
C GLU A 34 -5.03 9.34 -26.90
N PHE A 35 -4.93 9.68 -25.61
CA PHE A 35 -5.90 9.16 -24.64
C PHE A 35 -7.21 9.94 -24.69
N ARG A 36 -8.30 9.21 -24.61
CA ARG A 36 -9.65 9.78 -24.58
C ARG A 36 -9.81 10.74 -23.40
N PRO A 37 -10.38 11.93 -23.60
CA PRO A 37 -10.63 12.89 -22.52
C PRO A 37 -11.45 12.32 -21.37
N GLU A 38 -12.47 11.50 -21.69
CA GLU A 38 -13.32 10.86 -20.69
C GLU A 38 -12.54 9.88 -19.82
N PHE A 39 -11.61 9.11 -20.42
CA PHE A 39 -10.74 8.21 -19.69
C PHE A 39 -9.84 8.99 -18.70
N LYS A 40 -9.20 10.06 -19.17
CA LYS A 40 -8.36 10.92 -18.31
C LYS A 40 -9.14 11.53 -17.14
N ALA A 41 -10.35 12.00 -17.39
CA ALA A 41 -11.22 12.52 -16.33
C ALA A 41 -11.59 11.42 -15.31
N GLN A 42 -11.93 10.22 -15.78
CA GLN A 42 -12.27 9.08 -14.91
C GLN A 42 -11.08 8.59 -14.08
N VAL A 43 -9.86 8.55 -14.67
CA VAL A 43 -8.62 8.24 -13.94
C VAL A 43 -8.35 9.27 -12.85
N THR A 44 -8.51 10.55 -13.16
CA THR A 44 -8.33 11.64 -12.19
C THR A 44 -9.34 11.53 -11.04
N ASN A 45 -10.59 11.25 -11.35
CA ASN A 45 -11.63 11.02 -10.34
C ASN A 45 -11.31 9.81 -9.46
N LEU A 46 -10.92 8.68 -10.06
CA LEU A 46 -10.52 7.49 -9.30
C LEU A 46 -9.36 7.78 -8.36
N ARG A 47 -8.30 8.42 -8.87
CA ARG A 47 -7.15 8.84 -8.06
C ARG A 47 -7.56 9.69 -6.86
N ASN A 48 -8.39 10.71 -7.09
CA ASN A 48 -8.86 11.59 -6.03
C ASN A 48 -9.73 10.85 -5.00
N ARG A 49 -10.56 9.90 -5.43
CA ARG A 49 -11.35 9.04 -4.53
C ARG A 49 -10.46 8.15 -3.68
N ILE A 50 -9.41 7.55 -4.25
CA ILE A 50 -8.43 6.76 -3.51
C ILE A 50 -7.78 7.61 -2.43
N TYR A 51 -7.21 8.77 -2.79
CA TYR A 51 -6.54 9.64 -1.82
C TYR A 51 -7.47 10.13 -0.70
N LYS A 52 -8.71 10.50 -1.03
CA LYS A 52 -9.70 10.92 -0.01
C LYS A 52 -10.08 9.80 0.97
N ARG A 53 -9.99 8.54 0.56
CA ARG A 53 -10.37 7.38 1.36
C ARG A 53 -9.19 6.67 2.00
N THR A 54 -7.97 6.99 1.60
CA THR A 54 -6.76 6.41 2.19
C THR A 54 -6.70 6.78 3.67
N ARG A 55 -6.55 5.76 4.50
CA ARG A 55 -6.38 5.89 5.94
C ARG A 55 -5.04 5.30 6.35
N PRO A 56 -4.44 5.76 7.45
CA PRO A 56 -3.24 5.12 8.00
C PRO A 56 -3.46 3.62 8.18
N LYS A 57 -2.46 2.83 7.85
CA LYS A 57 -2.50 1.39 8.10
C LYS A 57 -2.56 1.16 9.60
N MET A 58 -3.61 0.45 10.02
CA MET A 58 -3.80 0.10 11.43
C MET A 58 -3.43 -1.36 11.65
N LEU A 59 -2.78 -1.63 12.75
CA LEU A 59 -2.55 -2.99 13.24
C LEU A 59 -2.77 -3.02 14.75
N ASN A 60 -3.60 -3.95 15.24
CA ASN A 60 -3.98 -4.07 16.64
C ASN A 60 -4.47 -2.74 17.27
N GLY A 61 -5.22 -1.94 16.52
CA GLY A 61 -5.77 -0.68 16.97
C GLY A 61 -4.79 0.51 16.99
N LYS A 62 -3.54 0.32 16.56
CA LYS A 62 -2.52 1.38 16.47
C LYS A 62 -2.18 1.70 15.01
N ALA A 63 -1.98 2.98 14.71
CA ALA A 63 -1.48 3.40 13.41
C ALA A 63 0.00 3.03 13.28
N LEU A 64 0.37 2.46 12.13
CA LEU A 64 1.76 2.16 11.82
C LEU A 64 2.49 3.44 11.41
N THR A 65 3.71 3.61 11.91
CA THR A 65 4.66 4.57 11.34
C THR A 65 5.22 4.04 10.01
N GLY A 66 5.90 4.90 9.23
CA GLY A 66 6.55 4.48 8.00
C GLY A 66 7.59 3.38 8.23
N GLU A 67 8.39 3.51 9.29
CA GLU A 67 9.40 2.51 9.68
C GLU A 67 8.77 1.17 10.05
N MET A 68 7.75 1.17 10.90
CA MET A 68 7.02 -0.04 11.28
C MET A 68 6.38 -0.73 10.05
N LEU A 69 5.86 0.05 9.10
CA LEU A 69 5.30 -0.52 7.87
C LEU A 69 6.39 -1.15 7.01
N LEU A 70 7.56 -0.52 6.90
CA LEU A 70 8.70 -1.06 6.17
C LEU A 70 9.16 -2.39 6.76
N GLU A 71 9.38 -2.46 8.07
CA GLU A 71 9.77 -3.69 8.76
C GLU A 71 8.74 -4.81 8.58
N LEU A 72 7.46 -4.48 8.63
CA LEU A 72 6.39 -5.44 8.39
C LEU A 72 6.43 -5.98 6.94
N CYS A 73 6.66 -5.10 5.96
CA CYS A 73 6.80 -5.50 4.56
C CYS A 73 8.02 -6.40 4.35
N MET A 74 9.15 -6.07 4.97
CA MET A 74 10.37 -6.90 4.91
C MET A 74 10.14 -8.28 5.51
N ALA A 75 9.52 -8.36 6.69
CA ALA A 75 9.21 -9.63 7.36
C ALA A 75 8.27 -10.51 6.51
N TYR A 76 7.28 -9.91 5.84
CA TYR A 76 6.40 -10.66 4.94
C TYR A 76 7.12 -11.14 3.68
N THR A 77 7.93 -10.28 3.09
CA THR A 77 8.70 -10.62 1.88
C THR A 77 9.66 -11.79 2.17
N ASP A 78 10.37 -11.74 3.30
CA ASP A 78 11.26 -12.79 3.73
C ASP A 78 10.52 -14.11 3.98
N ALA A 79 9.41 -14.06 4.70
CA ALA A 79 8.58 -15.25 4.93
C ALA A 79 8.09 -15.88 3.61
N ILE A 80 7.65 -15.08 2.66
CA ILE A 80 7.21 -15.58 1.34
C ILE A 80 8.37 -16.18 0.57
N ASN A 81 9.54 -15.53 0.54
CA ASN A 81 10.72 -16.00 -0.19
C ASN A 81 11.30 -17.28 0.39
N THR A 82 11.19 -17.49 1.70
CA THR A 82 11.61 -18.72 2.38
C THR A 82 10.55 -19.84 2.33
N GLY A 83 9.42 -19.60 1.68
CA GLY A 83 8.34 -20.57 1.55
C GLY A 83 7.55 -20.79 2.84
N SER A 84 7.72 -19.93 3.84
CA SER A 84 6.96 -19.98 5.09
C SER A 84 5.63 -19.21 4.94
N VAL A 85 4.65 -19.58 5.76
CA VAL A 85 3.38 -18.83 5.82
C VAL A 85 3.60 -17.57 6.67
N PRO A 86 3.39 -16.36 6.11
CA PRO A 86 3.51 -15.14 6.88
C PRO A 86 2.54 -15.13 8.06
N ASN A 87 3.07 -15.06 9.27
CA ASN A 87 2.27 -14.93 10.48
C ASN A 87 2.27 -13.46 10.93
N ILE A 88 1.11 -12.82 10.81
CA ILE A 88 0.91 -11.39 11.15
C ILE A 88 1.32 -11.11 12.60
N GLN A 89 0.98 -12.02 13.51
CA GLN A 89 1.23 -11.83 14.93
C GLN A 89 2.72 -11.89 15.28
N THR A 90 3.45 -12.80 14.65
CA THR A 90 4.92 -12.92 14.81
C THR A 90 5.64 -11.73 14.18
N ALA A 91 5.27 -11.33 12.96
CA ALA A 91 5.84 -10.16 12.31
C ALA A 91 5.58 -8.88 13.11
N TRP A 92 4.40 -8.71 13.68
CA TRP A 92 4.07 -7.59 14.55
C TRP A 92 4.89 -7.59 15.85
N SER A 93 5.05 -8.73 16.49
CA SER A 93 5.87 -8.84 17.70
C SER A 93 7.31 -8.44 17.43
N TYR A 94 7.86 -8.83 16.28
CA TYR A 94 9.20 -8.43 15.85
C TYR A 94 9.32 -6.91 15.66
N VAL A 95 8.36 -6.30 14.96
CA VAL A 95 8.31 -4.83 14.78
C VAL A 95 8.25 -4.11 16.13
N CYS A 96 7.41 -4.57 17.07
CA CYS A 96 7.32 -3.98 18.40
C CYS A 96 8.62 -4.09 19.19
N GLN A 97 9.32 -5.23 19.11
CA GLN A 97 10.62 -5.42 19.79
C GLN A 97 11.67 -4.45 19.23
N ASN A 98 11.74 -4.29 17.91
CA ASN A 98 12.68 -3.36 17.28
C ASN A 98 12.39 -1.91 17.67
N GLU A 99 11.14 -1.50 17.68
CA GLU A 99 10.76 -0.15 18.13
C GLU A 99 11.10 0.10 19.61
N CYS A 100 10.85 -0.86 20.48
CA CYS A 100 11.24 -0.78 21.88
C CYS A 100 12.77 -0.66 22.04
N GLN A 101 13.54 -1.45 21.28
CA GLN A 101 14.99 -1.39 21.34
C GLN A 101 15.55 -0.06 20.83
N ARG A 102 14.96 0.49 19.77
CA ARG A 102 15.32 1.84 19.27
C ARG A 102 15.05 2.92 20.32
N ALA A 103 13.88 2.88 20.97
CA ALA A 103 13.53 3.82 22.01
C ALA A 103 14.50 3.73 23.19
N ILE A 104 14.87 2.52 23.63
CA ILE A 104 15.86 2.31 24.70
C ILE A 104 17.21 2.89 24.31
N ASN A 105 17.69 2.58 23.10
CA ASN A 105 18.97 3.11 22.61
C ASN A 105 18.98 4.65 22.53
N GLY A 106 17.85 5.24 22.11
CA GLY A 106 17.67 6.70 22.11
C GLY A 106 17.72 7.32 23.51
N CYS A 107 17.08 6.67 24.50
CA CYS A 107 17.12 7.11 25.89
C CYS A 107 18.54 7.00 26.51
N ILE A 108 19.25 5.90 26.23
CA ILE A 108 20.63 5.69 26.69
C ILE A 108 21.52 6.81 26.13
N LYS A 109 21.45 7.07 24.83
CA LYS A 109 22.25 8.13 24.21
C LYS A 109 21.96 9.50 24.80
N ALA A 110 20.68 9.84 25.01
CA ALA A 110 20.29 11.11 25.61
C ALA A 110 20.70 11.24 27.09
N TYR A 111 21.01 10.13 27.77
CA TYR A 111 21.53 10.14 29.15
C TYR A 111 23.06 10.28 29.20
N GLU A 112 23.76 9.78 28.16
CA GLU A 112 25.23 9.83 28.06
C GLU A 112 25.74 11.17 27.50
N ASP A 113 24.92 11.93 26.78
CA ASP A 113 25.21 13.28 26.27
C ASP A 113 24.98 14.33 27.38
#